data_63c5b189c35b8605ba702bb336479321
#
_entry.id   63c5b189c35b8605ba702bb336479321
#
_cell.length_a   1.000
_cell.length_b   1.000
_cell.length_c   1.000
_cell.angle_alpha   90.00
_cell.angle_beta   90.00
_cell.angle_gamma   90.00
#
_symmetry.space_group_name_H-M   'P 1'
#
loop_
_entity.id
_entity.type
_entity.pdbx_description
1 polymer ?
#
loop_
_entity_poly.entity_id
_entity_poly.type
_entity_poly.pdbx_seq_one_letter_code
_entity_poly.pdbx_strand_id
1 'polypeptide(L)'
;MRLLRASAVMTTLLLLLAACSDSGSGGEMLSELGEPEGELNLVIWAGYAEDGSAYPEFDWVTPFEDETGCQVNATVQADSATGVQMLQSGEYDGGSFSGNATDRLMAGGDVAPVNVDLLENYDAVFDGLKNQPHNSLDGVPYGVPHGRGPNLLAWNTDEVDAQTSQSGLWEDAANYEGQLSLFDSPDFIADASLHLMATQPDLGITNPYQLNQDQFDAAIALLEEQFTHNPQFWDGNTFADQITQFAAGDITIGTTWQYQVNSLLAESAPIDSVKPEEGATGWSDTWMISSQAAHPNCMYLWMDHMMSAEANGQATVYFGEAPTSQAACDYAESIAPGHCEQTHATDEAYWDDIWYWSTAREDCADDDDATTCVDYDGWVEAWTTLRGS
;
A
#
# COMPACT_ATOMS: atom_id res chain seq x y z
N MET A 1 54.12 -68.81 -29.36
CA MET A 1 52.72 -68.46 -29.75
C MET A 1 51.96 -67.96 -28.54
N ARG A 2 51.83 -66.66 -28.38
CA ARG A 2 50.97 -66.03 -27.33
C ARG A 2 50.11 -64.97 -28.02
N LEU A 3 48.84 -65.20 -28.02
CA LEU A 3 47.82 -64.29 -28.54
C LEU A 3 47.62 -63.11 -27.57
N LEU A 4 47.80 -61.88 -28.02
CA LEU A 4 47.43 -60.67 -27.35
C LEU A 4 45.95 -60.36 -27.68
N ARG A 5 45.12 -60.30 -26.66
CA ARG A 5 43.77 -59.79 -26.77
C ARG A 5 43.84 -58.27 -26.51
N ALA A 6 43.40 -57.47 -27.47
CA ALA A 6 43.22 -56.06 -27.34
C ALA A 6 41.81 -55.80 -26.75
N SER A 7 41.73 -55.17 -25.58
CA SER A 7 40.48 -54.66 -24.99
C SER A 7 40.30 -53.22 -25.42
N ALA A 8 39.24 -52.94 -26.14
CA ALA A 8 38.81 -51.59 -26.48
C ALA A 8 38.11 -51.01 -25.28
N VAL A 9 38.62 -49.92 -24.69
CA VAL A 9 37.99 -49.09 -23.68
C VAL A 9 37.18 -48.04 -24.41
N MET A 10 35.86 -48.15 -24.30
CA MET A 10 34.89 -47.18 -24.82
C MET A 10 34.72 -46.08 -23.77
N THR A 11 35.32 -44.92 -23.97
CA THR A 11 35.20 -43.77 -23.11
C THR A 11 33.92 -43.04 -23.46
N THR A 12 32.89 -43.18 -22.60
CA THR A 12 31.64 -42.42 -22.72
C THR A 12 31.88 -41.00 -22.18
N LEU A 13 31.89 -40.03 -23.09
CA LEU A 13 31.98 -38.60 -22.78
C LEU A 13 30.59 -38.13 -22.31
N LEU A 14 30.37 -37.95 -20.99
CA LEU A 14 29.23 -37.25 -20.47
C LEU A 14 29.43 -35.75 -20.76
N LEU A 15 28.63 -35.21 -21.66
CA LEU A 15 28.40 -33.76 -21.79
C LEU A 15 27.55 -33.31 -20.62
N LEU A 16 28.16 -32.68 -19.62
CA LEU A 16 27.48 -31.83 -18.65
C LEU A 16 27.07 -30.56 -19.39
N LEU A 17 25.79 -30.47 -19.74
CA LEU A 17 25.15 -29.19 -20.05
C LEU A 17 25.09 -28.40 -18.73
N ALA A 18 26.07 -27.50 -18.56
CA ALA A 18 25.92 -26.42 -17.59
C ALA A 18 24.81 -25.50 -18.13
N ALA A 19 23.62 -25.63 -17.60
CA ALA A 19 22.63 -24.58 -17.69
C ALA A 19 23.21 -23.36 -16.94
N CYS A 20 23.59 -22.33 -17.67
CA CYS A 20 23.74 -21.01 -17.09
C CYS A 20 22.34 -20.61 -16.64
N SER A 21 22.06 -20.74 -15.37
CA SER A 21 20.97 -20.01 -14.77
C SER A 21 21.37 -18.53 -14.81
N ASP A 22 20.68 -17.78 -15.64
CA ASP A 22 20.63 -16.32 -15.51
C ASP A 22 20.19 -16.06 -14.07
N SER A 23 21.04 -15.44 -13.31
CA SER A 23 20.72 -14.97 -11.96
C SER A 23 19.93 -13.65 -12.06
N GLY A 24 18.69 -13.75 -12.51
CA GLY A 24 17.65 -12.83 -12.18
C GLY A 24 17.13 -13.23 -10.78
N SER A 25 17.36 -12.39 -9.80
CA SER A 25 16.95 -12.61 -8.41
C SER A 25 15.46 -12.30 -8.25
N GLY A 26 14.58 -13.09 -8.82
CA GLY A 26 13.15 -13.07 -8.58
C GLY A 26 12.65 -14.52 -8.53
N GLY A 27 11.74 -14.84 -7.60
CA GLY A 27 11.12 -16.17 -7.53
C GLY A 27 10.44 -16.52 -8.85
N GLU A 28 10.30 -17.82 -9.13
CA GLU A 28 9.54 -18.26 -10.31
C GLU A 28 8.03 -18.11 -10.08
N MET A 29 7.33 -17.59 -11.09
CA MET A 29 5.86 -17.59 -11.11
C MET A 29 5.33 -19.02 -11.08
N LEU A 30 4.36 -19.33 -10.19
CA LEU A 30 3.71 -20.64 -10.20
C LEU A 30 2.96 -20.88 -11.51
N SER A 31 3.12 -22.06 -12.09
CA SER A 31 2.40 -22.47 -13.29
C SER A 31 1.12 -23.26 -12.98
N GLU A 32 1.01 -23.85 -11.79
CA GLU A 32 -0.13 -24.62 -11.27
C GLU A 32 -0.13 -24.60 -9.75
N LEU A 33 -1.29 -24.67 -9.11
CA LEU A 33 -1.40 -24.86 -7.67
C LEU A 33 -1.14 -26.31 -7.31
N GLY A 34 -0.30 -26.51 -6.27
CA GLY A 34 -0.07 -27.81 -5.64
C GLY A 34 -0.95 -28.03 -4.42
N GLU A 35 -0.60 -29.05 -3.62
CA GLU A 35 -1.23 -29.26 -2.31
C GLU A 35 -0.81 -28.16 -1.35
N PRO A 36 -1.71 -27.66 -0.48
CA PRO A 36 -1.35 -26.67 0.55
C PRO A 36 -0.26 -27.19 1.48
N GLU A 37 0.68 -26.35 1.84
CA GLU A 37 1.83 -26.73 2.69
C GLU A 37 1.46 -26.82 4.19
N GLY A 38 0.31 -26.27 4.58
CA GLY A 38 -0.25 -26.35 5.93
C GLY A 38 0.18 -25.22 6.87
N GLU A 39 1.00 -24.28 6.40
CA GLU A 39 1.47 -23.11 7.14
C GLU A 39 1.55 -21.90 6.21
N LEU A 40 1.33 -20.70 6.75
CA LEU A 40 1.44 -19.43 6.03
C LEU A 40 1.98 -18.35 6.96
N ASN A 41 3.16 -17.82 6.65
CA ASN A 41 3.83 -16.80 7.45
C ASN A 41 3.74 -15.44 6.74
N LEU A 42 3.03 -14.49 7.33
CA LEU A 42 2.70 -13.19 6.72
C LEU A 42 3.31 -12.01 7.45
N VAL A 43 3.75 -11.01 6.68
CA VAL A 43 3.96 -9.63 7.13
C VAL A 43 2.72 -8.82 6.82
N ILE A 44 2.10 -8.19 7.81
CA ILE A 44 0.82 -7.51 7.64
C ILE A 44 0.79 -6.14 8.32
N TRP A 45 -0.11 -5.28 7.88
CA TRP A 45 -0.57 -4.16 8.69
C TRP A 45 -1.42 -4.64 9.86
N ALA A 46 -1.43 -3.88 10.97
CA ALA A 46 -2.28 -4.20 12.11
C ALA A 46 -3.75 -4.34 11.66
N GLY A 47 -4.39 -5.47 12.02
CA GLY A 47 -5.77 -5.75 11.67
C GLY A 47 -6.01 -6.36 10.29
N TYR A 48 -4.98 -6.71 9.50
CA TYR A 48 -5.14 -7.32 8.17
C TYR A 48 -5.31 -8.86 8.19
N ALA A 49 -5.30 -9.46 9.37
CA ALA A 49 -5.57 -10.89 9.57
C ALA A 49 -6.37 -11.08 10.87
N GLU A 50 -7.65 -10.70 10.84
CA GLU A 50 -8.54 -10.85 11.98
C GLU A 50 -9.13 -12.27 12.03
N ASP A 51 -9.05 -12.87 13.22
CA ASP A 51 -9.49 -14.24 13.54
C ASP A 51 -10.71 -14.27 14.48
N GLY A 52 -11.41 -13.13 14.61
CA GLY A 52 -12.56 -12.99 15.51
C GLY A 52 -12.21 -12.89 16.99
N SER A 53 -10.95 -12.99 17.37
CA SER A 53 -10.55 -12.97 18.79
C SER A 53 -10.67 -11.58 19.41
N ALA A 54 -10.38 -10.53 18.66
CA ALA A 54 -10.52 -9.14 19.10
C ALA A 54 -11.95 -8.62 18.86
N TYR A 55 -12.50 -8.90 17.70
CA TYR A 55 -13.84 -8.47 17.25
C TYR A 55 -14.56 -9.67 16.63
N PRO A 56 -15.47 -10.35 17.38
CA PRO A 56 -16.13 -11.58 16.92
C PRO A 56 -16.94 -11.44 15.63
N GLU A 57 -17.27 -10.22 15.22
CA GLU A 57 -17.95 -9.91 13.96
C GLU A 57 -17.02 -9.84 12.75
N PHE A 58 -15.70 -9.86 12.96
CA PHE A 58 -14.67 -9.79 11.93
C PHE A 58 -13.73 -10.98 12.03
N ASP A 59 -13.93 -11.96 11.17
CA ASP A 59 -13.14 -13.19 11.13
C ASP A 59 -13.05 -13.69 9.68
N TRP A 60 -11.93 -13.47 9.03
CA TRP A 60 -11.64 -14.03 7.72
C TRP A 60 -10.44 -15.00 7.74
N VAL A 61 -9.76 -15.12 8.86
CA VAL A 61 -8.65 -16.07 9.06
C VAL A 61 -9.18 -17.47 9.32
N THR A 62 -10.06 -17.64 10.32
CA THR A 62 -10.57 -18.98 10.70
C THR A 62 -11.23 -19.72 9.53
N PRO A 63 -12.11 -19.10 8.70
CA PRO A 63 -12.67 -19.77 7.52
C PRO A 63 -11.60 -20.21 6.51
N PHE A 64 -10.57 -19.39 6.29
CA PHE A 64 -9.44 -19.74 5.42
C PHE A 64 -8.67 -20.96 5.94
N GLU A 65 -8.34 -20.99 7.23
CA GLU A 65 -7.63 -22.10 7.87
C GLU A 65 -8.44 -23.39 7.82
N ASP A 66 -9.74 -23.31 8.10
CA ASP A 66 -10.67 -24.46 8.07
C ASP A 66 -10.84 -25.04 6.66
N GLU A 67 -10.86 -24.19 5.63
CA GLU A 67 -11.03 -24.60 4.25
C GLU A 67 -9.75 -25.18 3.64
N THR A 68 -8.61 -24.52 3.87
CA THR A 68 -7.35 -24.82 3.19
C THR A 68 -6.40 -25.70 4.01
N GLY A 69 -6.53 -25.68 5.34
CA GLY A 69 -5.57 -26.28 6.27
C GLY A 69 -4.27 -25.46 6.43
N CYS A 70 -4.15 -24.30 5.81
CA CYS A 70 -3.00 -23.38 5.97
C CYS A 70 -3.16 -22.57 7.25
N GLN A 71 -2.36 -22.84 8.28
CA GLN A 71 -2.36 -22.08 9.54
C GLN A 71 -1.67 -20.73 9.33
N VAL A 72 -2.35 -19.63 9.64
CA VAL A 72 -1.87 -18.27 9.45
C VAL A 72 -1.05 -17.78 10.65
N ASN A 73 0.21 -17.45 10.41
CA ASN A 73 1.10 -16.83 11.38
C ASN A 73 1.39 -15.38 10.91
N ALA A 74 0.64 -14.43 11.43
CA ALA A 74 0.75 -13.04 11.03
C ALA A 74 1.68 -12.26 11.96
N THR A 75 2.60 -11.47 11.39
CA THR A 75 3.47 -10.54 12.11
C THR A 75 3.22 -9.13 11.64
N VAL A 76 2.91 -8.24 12.58
CA VAL A 76 2.59 -6.84 12.27
C VAL A 76 3.87 -6.06 11.98
N GLN A 77 3.91 -5.37 10.85
CA GLN A 77 4.92 -4.38 10.50
C GLN A 77 4.59 -3.02 11.11
N ALA A 78 5.61 -2.28 11.52
CA ALA A 78 5.43 -0.95 12.10
C ALA A 78 5.24 0.14 11.01
N ASP A 79 5.94 -0.02 9.88
CA ASP A 79 5.95 0.89 8.73
C ASP A 79 6.41 0.14 7.48
N SER A 80 6.29 0.80 6.32
CA SER A 80 6.68 0.23 5.02
C SER A 80 8.15 -0.19 4.96
N ALA A 81 9.06 0.55 5.59
CA ALA A 81 10.49 0.21 5.58
C ALA A 81 10.77 -1.05 6.40
N THR A 82 10.12 -1.18 7.56
CA THR A 82 10.18 -2.38 8.39
C THR A 82 9.59 -3.58 7.65
N GLY A 83 8.44 -3.41 6.97
CA GLY A 83 7.82 -4.48 6.18
C GLY A 83 8.73 -5.01 5.07
N VAL A 84 9.39 -4.13 4.33
CA VAL A 84 10.39 -4.52 3.33
C VAL A 84 11.53 -5.34 3.96
N GLN A 85 12.10 -4.88 5.08
CA GLN A 85 13.19 -5.60 5.77
C GLN A 85 12.73 -6.97 6.30
N MET A 86 11.50 -7.06 6.82
CA MET A 86 10.94 -8.32 7.28
C MET A 86 10.80 -9.32 6.14
N LEU A 87 10.23 -8.92 4.99
CA LEU A 87 10.11 -9.82 3.83
C LEU A 87 11.48 -10.27 3.31
N GLN A 88 12.46 -9.35 3.25
CA GLN A 88 13.83 -9.63 2.83
C GLN A 88 14.57 -10.60 3.75
N SER A 89 14.11 -10.80 5.00
CA SER A 89 14.69 -11.80 5.91
C SER A 89 14.56 -13.23 5.39
N GLY A 90 13.59 -13.50 4.50
CA GLY A 90 13.27 -14.83 3.99
C GLY A 90 12.51 -15.72 4.98
N GLU A 91 12.00 -15.14 6.09
CA GLU A 91 11.22 -15.86 7.09
C GLU A 91 9.71 -15.86 6.80
N TYR A 92 9.27 -15.10 5.79
CA TYR A 92 7.86 -14.90 5.44
C TYR A 92 7.54 -15.35 4.02
N ASP A 93 6.34 -15.88 3.83
CA ASP A 93 5.83 -16.34 2.54
C ASP A 93 5.29 -15.20 1.68
N GLY A 94 4.87 -14.14 2.32
CA GLY A 94 4.33 -12.95 1.67
C GLY A 94 3.84 -11.93 2.68
N GLY A 95 3.07 -10.98 2.20
CA GLY A 95 2.51 -9.95 3.06
C GLY A 95 1.68 -8.93 2.31
N SER A 96 1.13 -7.98 3.06
CA SER A 96 0.40 -6.82 2.54
C SER A 96 1.26 -5.57 2.66
N PHE A 97 1.44 -4.86 1.54
CA PHE A 97 2.33 -3.71 1.44
C PHE A 97 1.69 -2.55 0.70
N SER A 98 1.97 -1.34 1.14
CA SER A 98 1.56 -0.11 0.44
C SER A 98 2.49 0.20 -0.73
N GLY A 99 2.05 1.03 -1.68
CA GLY A 99 2.73 1.27 -2.95
C GLY A 99 4.20 1.68 -2.84
N ASN A 100 4.56 2.47 -1.84
CA ASN A 100 5.94 2.86 -1.56
C ASN A 100 6.85 1.68 -1.12
N ALA A 101 6.29 0.58 -0.62
CA ALA A 101 7.01 -0.65 -0.32
C ALA A 101 6.99 -1.62 -1.51
N THR A 102 5.83 -1.78 -2.17
CA THR A 102 5.69 -2.71 -3.30
C THR A 102 6.65 -2.37 -4.44
N ASP A 103 6.83 -1.08 -4.75
CA ASP A 103 7.78 -0.60 -5.75
C ASP A 103 9.22 -1.08 -5.46
N ARG A 104 9.64 -0.96 -4.19
CA ARG A 104 10.99 -1.40 -3.76
C ARG A 104 11.14 -2.92 -3.80
N LEU A 105 10.12 -3.64 -3.36
CA LEU A 105 10.11 -5.11 -3.35
C LEU A 105 10.16 -5.68 -4.77
N MET A 106 9.42 -5.09 -5.71
CA MET A 106 9.47 -5.49 -7.12
C MET A 106 10.82 -5.17 -7.75
N ALA A 107 11.33 -3.95 -7.54
CA ALA A 107 12.63 -3.53 -8.08
C ALA A 107 13.80 -4.34 -7.48
N GLY A 108 13.71 -4.74 -6.22
CA GLY A 108 14.70 -5.57 -5.52
C GLY A 108 14.67 -7.05 -5.91
N GLY A 109 13.57 -7.51 -6.54
CA GLY A 109 13.36 -8.94 -6.81
C GLY A 109 13.04 -9.75 -5.54
N ASP A 110 12.52 -9.08 -4.51
CA ASP A 110 12.18 -9.68 -3.23
C ASP A 110 10.82 -10.39 -3.28
N VAL A 111 10.00 -10.08 -4.28
CA VAL A 111 8.70 -10.69 -4.57
C VAL A 111 8.72 -11.43 -5.90
N ALA A 112 7.89 -12.46 -6.02
CA ALA A 112 7.72 -13.22 -7.24
C ALA A 112 6.51 -12.70 -8.04
N PRO A 113 6.54 -12.82 -9.38
CA PRO A 113 5.38 -12.54 -10.21
C PRO A 113 4.24 -13.51 -9.90
N VAL A 114 3.00 -13.02 -9.98
CA VAL A 114 1.78 -13.77 -9.66
C VAL A 114 1.09 -14.23 -10.93
N ASN A 115 0.83 -15.54 -11.03
CA ASN A 115 -0.03 -16.08 -12.07
C ASN A 115 -1.49 -15.91 -11.68
N VAL A 116 -2.08 -14.83 -12.12
CA VAL A 116 -3.47 -14.47 -11.78
C VAL A 116 -4.51 -15.45 -12.36
N ASP A 117 -4.15 -16.26 -13.36
CA ASP A 117 -5.04 -17.31 -13.89
C ASP A 117 -5.29 -18.45 -12.88
N LEU A 118 -4.50 -18.52 -11.80
CA LEU A 118 -4.68 -19.47 -10.69
C LEU A 118 -5.59 -18.94 -9.58
N LEU A 119 -6.05 -17.70 -9.68
CA LEU A 119 -6.85 -17.02 -8.67
C LEU A 119 -8.29 -16.86 -9.18
N GLU A 120 -9.23 -17.59 -8.56
CA GLU A 120 -10.63 -17.65 -9.02
C GLU A 120 -11.36 -16.29 -8.87
N ASN A 121 -10.98 -15.51 -7.86
CA ASN A 121 -11.62 -14.22 -7.55
C ASN A 121 -11.01 -13.02 -8.31
N TYR A 122 -9.85 -13.20 -8.94
CA TYR A 122 -9.15 -12.07 -9.60
C TYR A 122 -9.93 -11.46 -10.77
N ASP A 123 -10.68 -12.27 -11.54
CA ASP A 123 -11.48 -11.77 -12.66
C ASP A 123 -12.56 -10.77 -12.20
N ALA A 124 -13.08 -10.94 -10.97
CA ALA A 124 -14.11 -10.07 -10.39
C ALA A 124 -13.56 -8.72 -9.87
N VAL A 125 -12.25 -8.59 -9.69
CA VAL A 125 -11.61 -7.34 -9.23
C VAL A 125 -11.87 -6.22 -10.23
N PHE A 126 -12.16 -5.02 -9.74
CA PHE A 126 -12.36 -3.82 -10.58
C PHE A 126 -11.12 -3.55 -11.44
N ASP A 127 -11.34 -3.17 -12.71
CA ASP A 127 -10.24 -2.95 -13.65
C ASP A 127 -9.28 -1.84 -13.20
N GLY A 128 -9.78 -0.82 -12.51
CA GLY A 128 -8.97 0.26 -11.94
C GLY A 128 -8.01 -0.18 -10.81
N LEU A 129 -8.08 -1.43 -10.33
CA LEU A 129 -7.18 -2.00 -9.34
C LEU A 129 -6.19 -3.02 -9.91
N LYS A 130 -6.41 -3.47 -11.16
CA LYS A 130 -5.57 -4.44 -11.84
C LYS A 130 -4.40 -3.76 -12.56
N ASN A 131 -3.23 -4.40 -12.54
CA ASN A 131 -2.06 -3.97 -13.29
C ASN A 131 -1.67 -2.49 -13.07
N GLN A 132 -1.87 -2.01 -11.85
CA GLN A 132 -1.44 -0.68 -11.44
C GLN A 132 0.08 -0.65 -11.19
N PRO A 133 0.75 0.51 -11.27
CA PRO A 133 2.19 0.61 -11.01
C PRO A 133 2.63 -0.02 -9.69
N HIS A 134 1.81 0.10 -8.64
CA HIS A 134 2.11 -0.44 -7.30
C HIS A 134 1.87 -1.95 -7.16
N ASN A 135 1.29 -2.63 -8.14
CA ASN A 135 1.08 -4.09 -8.10
C ASN A 135 1.52 -4.84 -9.35
N SER A 136 2.14 -4.15 -10.31
CA SER A 136 2.65 -4.76 -11.54
C SER A 136 3.93 -4.07 -12.03
N LEU A 137 4.78 -4.83 -12.70
CA LEU A 137 6.00 -4.34 -13.34
C LEU A 137 6.02 -4.83 -14.79
N ASP A 138 6.17 -3.92 -15.75
CA ASP A 138 6.16 -4.22 -17.19
C ASP A 138 4.94 -5.03 -17.67
N GLY A 139 3.79 -4.80 -17.03
CA GLY A 139 2.53 -5.50 -17.33
C GLY A 139 2.43 -6.91 -16.77
N VAL A 140 3.36 -7.31 -15.90
CA VAL A 140 3.33 -8.57 -15.17
C VAL A 140 2.82 -8.30 -13.75
N PRO A 141 1.75 -8.97 -13.27
CA PRO A 141 1.28 -8.84 -11.90
C PRO A 141 2.29 -9.39 -10.89
N TYR A 142 2.50 -8.66 -9.79
CA TYR A 142 3.33 -9.07 -8.64
C TYR A 142 2.52 -9.15 -7.35
N GLY A 143 1.24 -8.85 -7.41
CA GLY A 143 0.35 -8.96 -6.27
C GLY A 143 -1.10 -8.70 -6.64
N VAL A 144 -1.96 -8.84 -5.64
CA VAL A 144 -3.40 -8.61 -5.75
C VAL A 144 -3.85 -7.54 -4.75
N PRO A 145 -4.85 -6.70 -5.09
CA PRO A 145 -5.26 -5.62 -4.21
C PRO A 145 -5.97 -6.15 -2.96
N HIS A 146 -5.71 -5.50 -1.82
CA HIS A 146 -6.47 -5.67 -0.59
C HIS A 146 -7.72 -4.78 -0.57
N GLY A 147 -7.52 -3.51 -0.89
CA GLY A 147 -8.49 -2.44 -0.97
C GLY A 147 -7.80 -1.15 -1.36
N ARG A 148 -8.51 -0.03 -1.29
CA ARG A 148 -7.93 1.31 -1.54
C ARG A 148 -8.61 2.38 -0.71
N GLY A 149 -7.88 3.44 -0.38
CA GLY A 149 -8.39 4.61 0.32
C GLY A 149 -7.64 5.88 -0.03
N PRO A 150 -8.31 7.04 -0.05
CA PRO A 150 -7.66 8.33 -0.14
C PRO A 150 -7.12 8.79 1.21
N ASN A 151 -6.10 9.64 1.20
CA ASN A 151 -5.77 10.49 2.31
C ASN A 151 -6.72 11.69 2.28
N LEU A 152 -7.61 11.75 3.27
CA LEU A 152 -8.67 12.75 3.33
C LEU A 152 -8.20 14.00 4.10
N LEU A 153 -8.82 15.13 3.82
CA LEU A 153 -8.82 16.28 4.70
C LEU A 153 -10.01 16.15 5.65
N ALA A 154 -9.78 16.21 6.98
CA ALA A 154 -10.82 16.20 7.99
C ALA A 154 -10.78 17.47 8.85
N TRP A 155 -11.93 17.87 9.39
CA TRP A 155 -12.05 19.05 10.25
C TRP A 155 -13.16 18.87 11.29
N ASN A 156 -12.99 19.59 12.42
CA ASN A 156 -14.00 19.72 13.44
C ASN A 156 -15.10 20.68 12.95
N THR A 157 -16.32 20.19 12.77
CA THR A 157 -17.45 20.96 12.21
C THR A 157 -18.01 22.03 13.15
N ASP A 158 -17.66 21.99 14.43
CA ASP A 158 -18.03 23.04 15.38
C ASP A 158 -17.09 24.27 15.29
N GLU A 159 -15.89 24.12 14.70
CA GLU A 159 -14.85 25.15 14.67
C GLU A 159 -14.49 25.61 13.25
N VAL A 160 -14.69 24.75 12.24
CA VAL A 160 -14.30 25.01 10.84
C VAL A 160 -15.51 24.86 9.94
N ASP A 161 -15.72 25.83 9.06
CA ASP A 161 -16.71 25.73 7.98
C ASP A 161 -16.34 24.58 7.02
N ALA A 162 -17.34 24.04 6.30
CA ALA A 162 -17.15 22.94 5.37
C ALA A 162 -16.03 23.22 4.36
N GLN A 163 -15.10 22.25 4.23
CA GLN A 163 -13.96 22.32 3.33
C GLN A 163 -14.25 21.59 2.02
N THR A 164 -13.67 22.07 0.92
CA THR A 164 -13.63 21.37 -0.38
C THR A 164 -12.23 21.31 -0.95
N SER A 165 -11.28 22.03 -0.35
CA SER A 165 -9.92 22.26 -0.83
C SER A 165 -8.91 22.03 0.30
N GLN A 166 -7.68 21.72 -0.07
CA GLN A 166 -6.56 21.66 0.88
C GLN A 166 -6.13 23.04 1.41
N SER A 167 -6.69 24.14 0.94
CA SER A 167 -6.32 25.49 1.36
C SER A 167 -6.42 25.71 2.88
N GLY A 168 -7.39 25.05 3.53
CA GLY A 168 -7.51 25.08 4.99
C GLY A 168 -6.28 24.51 5.71
N LEU A 169 -5.62 23.54 5.09
CA LEU A 169 -4.41 22.93 5.63
C LEU A 169 -3.14 23.75 5.31
N TRP A 170 -3.07 24.42 4.15
CA TRP A 170 -1.87 25.10 3.67
C TRP A 170 -1.94 26.63 3.85
N GLU A 171 -2.84 27.32 3.16
CA GLU A 171 -2.92 28.78 3.18
C GLU A 171 -3.48 29.33 4.49
N ASP A 172 -4.44 28.62 5.10
CA ASP A 172 -5.12 29.02 6.31
C ASP A 172 -4.52 28.44 7.59
N ALA A 173 -3.40 27.73 7.50
CA ALA A 173 -2.72 27.02 8.58
C ALA A 173 -2.51 27.90 9.84
N ALA A 174 -2.19 29.17 9.64
CA ALA A 174 -1.98 30.14 10.73
C ALA A 174 -3.24 30.36 11.61
N ASN A 175 -4.44 29.99 11.12
CA ASN A 175 -5.68 30.06 11.91
C ASN A 175 -5.78 28.91 12.92
N TYR A 176 -4.99 27.84 12.73
CA TYR A 176 -5.05 26.58 13.46
C TYR A 176 -3.72 26.21 14.12
N GLU A 177 -2.95 27.20 14.57
CA GLU A 177 -1.63 27.01 15.19
C GLU A 177 -1.71 26.03 16.37
N GLY A 178 -0.92 24.94 16.31
CA GLY A 178 -0.91 23.86 17.29
C GLY A 178 -2.08 22.87 17.22
N GLN A 179 -3.03 23.10 16.30
CA GLN A 179 -4.23 22.28 16.13
C GLN A 179 -4.33 21.61 14.75
N LEU A 180 -3.25 21.65 13.97
CA LEU A 180 -3.10 20.94 12.71
C LEU A 180 -2.67 19.50 12.97
N SER A 181 -3.08 18.58 12.12
CA SER A 181 -2.63 17.17 12.17
C SER A 181 -2.16 16.70 10.81
N LEU A 182 -0.91 16.23 10.75
CA LEU A 182 -0.23 15.83 9.52
C LEU A 182 0.23 14.37 9.62
N PHE A 183 0.24 13.68 8.47
CA PHE A 183 0.79 12.33 8.39
C PHE A 183 2.31 12.32 8.52
N ASP A 184 2.87 11.52 9.43
CA ASP A 184 4.31 11.45 9.74
C ASP A 184 5.03 10.46 8.84
N SER A 185 5.25 10.84 7.60
CA SER A 185 5.98 10.04 6.60
C SER A 185 6.68 10.94 5.61
N PRO A 186 7.85 10.55 5.07
CA PRO A 186 8.44 11.21 3.90
C PRO A 186 7.46 11.30 2.72
N ASP A 187 6.51 10.36 2.61
CA ASP A 187 5.50 10.36 1.55
C ASP A 187 4.58 11.60 1.61
N PHE A 188 4.50 12.29 2.76
CA PHE A 188 3.75 13.55 2.90
C PHE A 188 4.34 14.71 2.09
N ILE A 189 5.59 14.59 1.60
CA ILE A 189 6.17 15.53 0.61
C ILE A 189 5.33 15.51 -0.68
N ALA A 190 4.75 14.37 -1.03
CA ALA A 190 3.85 14.26 -2.19
C ALA A 190 2.54 15.05 -1.99
N ASP A 191 2.02 15.14 -0.76
CA ASP A 191 0.83 15.97 -0.46
C ASP A 191 1.14 17.46 -0.66
N ALA A 192 2.31 17.92 -0.21
CA ALA A 192 2.78 19.29 -0.48
C ALA A 192 2.95 19.53 -1.99
N SER A 193 3.51 18.55 -2.71
CA SER A 193 3.71 18.62 -4.16
C SER A 193 2.40 18.67 -4.93
N LEU A 194 1.41 17.88 -4.52
CA LEU A 194 0.07 17.87 -5.10
C LEU A 194 -0.62 19.23 -4.93
N HIS A 195 -0.50 19.84 -3.77
CA HIS A 195 -0.97 21.20 -3.54
C HIS A 195 -0.28 22.20 -4.46
N LEU A 196 1.06 22.10 -4.64
CA LEU A 196 1.80 22.95 -5.56
C LEU A 196 1.43 22.73 -7.02
N MET A 197 1.09 21.50 -7.43
CA MET A 197 0.58 21.21 -8.78
C MET A 197 -0.67 22.05 -9.10
N ALA A 198 -1.57 22.19 -8.13
CA ALA A 198 -2.80 22.95 -8.29
C ALA A 198 -2.58 24.47 -8.20
N THR A 199 -1.76 24.92 -7.26
CA THR A 199 -1.61 26.36 -6.92
C THR A 199 -0.47 27.04 -7.67
N GLN A 200 0.57 26.31 -8.08
CA GLN A 200 1.76 26.82 -8.78
C GLN A 200 2.09 26.01 -10.04
N PRO A 201 1.19 25.98 -11.04
CA PRO A 201 1.35 25.15 -12.26
C PRO A 201 2.62 25.48 -13.07
N ASP A 202 3.19 26.67 -12.89
CA ASP A 202 4.45 27.07 -13.53
C ASP A 202 5.67 26.25 -13.05
N LEU A 203 5.56 25.53 -11.92
CA LEU A 203 6.57 24.58 -11.48
C LEU A 203 6.66 23.35 -12.37
N GLY A 204 5.60 23.05 -13.16
CA GLY A 204 5.58 21.94 -14.10
C GLY A 204 5.63 20.57 -13.44
N ILE A 205 5.17 20.43 -12.19
CA ILE A 205 5.04 19.12 -11.52
C ILE A 205 3.95 18.33 -12.24
N THR A 206 4.27 17.13 -12.73
CA THR A 206 3.34 16.24 -13.43
C THR A 206 3.03 14.97 -12.64
N ASN A 207 3.90 14.63 -11.68
CA ASN A 207 3.73 13.51 -10.76
C ASN A 207 4.26 13.93 -9.37
N PRO A 208 3.43 13.88 -8.30
CA PRO A 208 3.83 14.35 -6.97
C PRO A 208 4.93 13.50 -6.33
N TYR A 209 5.21 12.29 -6.83
CA TYR A 209 6.29 11.41 -6.35
C TYR A 209 7.57 11.51 -7.19
N GLN A 210 7.59 12.32 -8.24
CA GLN A 210 8.74 12.45 -9.16
C GLN A 210 9.09 13.91 -9.33
N LEU A 211 9.92 14.40 -8.45
CA LEU A 211 10.28 15.82 -8.33
C LEU A 211 11.73 16.02 -8.70
N ASN A 212 12.00 16.89 -9.68
CA ASN A 212 13.34 17.40 -9.84
C ASN A 212 13.73 18.30 -8.65
N GLN A 213 15.00 18.71 -8.57
CA GLN A 213 15.50 19.44 -7.39
C GLN A 213 14.73 20.74 -7.11
N ASP A 214 14.38 21.52 -8.14
CA ASP A 214 13.68 22.80 -7.96
C ASP A 214 12.24 22.58 -7.44
N GLN A 215 11.56 21.54 -7.95
CA GLN A 215 10.21 21.13 -7.51
C GLN A 215 10.23 20.57 -6.09
N PHE A 216 11.23 19.74 -5.77
CA PHE A 216 11.45 19.20 -4.44
C PHE A 216 11.72 20.32 -3.42
N ASP A 217 12.63 21.24 -3.74
CA ASP A 217 12.95 22.39 -2.88
C ASP A 217 11.71 23.25 -2.60
N ALA A 218 10.83 23.42 -3.59
CA ALA A 218 9.56 24.13 -3.43
C ALA A 218 8.60 23.40 -2.46
N ALA A 219 8.51 22.07 -2.57
CA ALA A 219 7.68 21.25 -1.65
C ALA A 219 8.24 21.30 -0.21
N ILE A 220 9.56 21.20 -0.05
CA ILE A 220 10.20 21.32 1.27
C ILE A 220 9.98 22.71 1.86
N ALA A 221 10.09 23.79 1.08
CA ALA A 221 9.84 25.14 1.57
C ALA A 221 8.40 25.33 2.06
N LEU A 222 7.42 24.72 1.37
CA LEU A 222 6.02 24.74 1.82
C LEU A 222 5.84 23.98 3.15
N LEU A 223 6.50 22.83 3.30
CA LEU A 223 6.49 22.06 4.54
C LEU A 223 7.21 22.77 5.69
N GLU A 224 8.34 23.44 5.42
CA GLU A 224 9.03 24.30 6.41
C GLU A 224 8.10 25.37 6.96
N GLU A 225 7.34 26.05 6.09
CA GLU A 225 6.33 27.02 6.51
C GLU A 225 5.24 26.35 7.37
N GLN A 226 4.70 25.22 6.91
CA GLN A 226 3.68 24.48 7.62
C GLN A 226 4.12 24.05 9.03
N PHE A 227 5.37 23.63 9.20
CA PHE A 227 5.89 23.20 10.49
C PHE A 227 6.05 24.36 11.49
N THR A 228 6.11 25.61 11.02
CA THR A 228 6.11 26.80 11.93
C THR A 228 4.81 26.93 12.72
N HIS A 229 3.71 26.28 12.26
CA HIS A 229 2.41 26.28 12.92
C HIS A 229 2.25 25.19 13.98
N ASN A 230 3.34 24.49 14.36
CA ASN A 230 3.39 23.45 15.39
C ASN A 230 2.35 22.32 15.17
N PRO A 231 2.33 21.66 14.02
CA PRO A 231 1.36 20.59 13.76
C PRO A 231 1.59 19.38 14.69
N GLN A 232 0.51 18.69 15.02
CA GLN A 232 0.54 17.34 15.58
C GLN A 232 0.85 16.35 14.46
N PHE A 233 1.48 15.23 14.78
CA PHE A 233 1.82 14.21 13.80
C PHE A 233 1.23 12.87 14.17
N TRP A 234 0.83 12.11 13.17
CA TRP A 234 0.30 10.77 13.31
C TRP A 234 0.81 9.84 12.20
N ASP A 235 0.85 8.57 12.46
CA ASP A 235 1.26 7.51 11.54
C ASP A 235 0.41 6.24 11.72
N GLY A 236 0.77 5.15 11.05
CA GLY A 236 0.10 3.86 11.16
C GLY A 236 0.12 3.24 12.56
N ASN A 237 0.94 3.73 13.50
CA ASN A 237 0.98 3.27 14.88
C ASN A 237 0.22 4.20 15.84
N THR A 238 0.05 5.47 15.45
CA THR A 238 -0.49 6.54 16.30
C THR A 238 -1.83 7.09 15.82
N PHE A 239 -2.48 6.45 14.82
CA PHE A 239 -3.80 6.85 14.34
C PHE A 239 -4.87 6.89 15.44
N ALA A 240 -4.77 6.01 16.45
CA ALA A 240 -5.68 6.02 17.60
C ALA A 240 -5.48 7.25 18.50
N ASP A 241 -4.26 7.78 18.59
CA ASP A 241 -3.98 9.03 19.30
C ASP A 241 -4.63 10.21 18.56
N GLN A 242 -4.59 10.22 17.22
CA GLN A 242 -5.26 11.23 16.40
C GLN A 242 -6.77 11.23 16.64
N ILE A 243 -7.43 10.05 16.68
CA ILE A 243 -8.85 9.93 17.02
C ILE A 243 -9.12 10.60 18.37
N THR A 244 -8.31 10.29 19.38
CA THR A 244 -8.44 10.86 20.73
C THR A 244 -8.27 12.39 20.73
N GLN A 245 -7.31 12.90 19.98
CA GLN A 245 -7.02 14.34 19.88
C GLN A 245 -8.14 15.10 19.16
N PHE A 246 -8.71 14.56 18.07
CA PHE A 246 -9.90 15.13 17.43
C PHE A 246 -11.11 15.12 18.37
N ALA A 247 -11.37 14.02 19.05
CA ALA A 247 -12.47 13.91 20.01
C ALA A 247 -12.33 14.88 21.19
N ALA A 248 -11.10 15.19 21.60
CA ALA A 248 -10.81 16.16 22.65
C ALA A 248 -10.86 17.62 22.19
N GLY A 249 -10.85 17.89 20.87
CA GLY A 249 -10.71 19.23 20.30
C GLY A 249 -9.28 19.77 20.33
N ASP A 250 -8.27 18.91 20.50
CA ASP A 250 -6.85 19.26 20.43
C ASP A 250 -6.40 19.45 18.98
N ILE A 251 -7.09 18.80 18.04
CA ILE A 251 -6.92 18.94 16.58
C ILE A 251 -8.21 19.53 16.01
N THR A 252 -8.05 20.51 15.13
CA THR A 252 -9.17 21.20 14.46
C THR A 252 -9.27 20.80 12.99
N ILE A 253 -8.14 20.61 12.30
CA ILE A 253 -8.08 20.24 10.88
C ILE A 253 -6.81 19.41 10.61
N GLY A 254 -6.87 18.47 9.67
CA GLY A 254 -5.70 17.68 9.31
C GLY A 254 -5.97 16.59 8.28
N THR A 255 -4.90 15.90 7.90
CA THR A 255 -5.00 14.70 7.06
C THR A 255 -5.45 13.51 7.90
N THR A 256 -6.21 12.59 7.31
CA THR A 256 -6.74 11.41 8.01
C THR A 256 -7.11 10.30 7.02
N TRP A 257 -7.42 9.12 7.54
CA TRP A 257 -8.07 8.05 6.77
C TRP A 257 -9.56 7.92 7.15
N GLN A 258 -10.31 7.26 6.31
CA GLN A 258 -11.74 7.03 6.55
C GLN A 258 -11.99 6.24 7.86
N TYR A 259 -11.06 5.38 8.26
CA TYR A 259 -11.12 4.66 9.54
C TYR A 259 -11.27 5.58 10.75
N GLN A 260 -10.41 6.62 10.86
CA GLN A 260 -10.50 7.57 11.97
C GLN A 260 -11.80 8.36 11.93
N VAL A 261 -12.23 8.79 10.74
CA VAL A 261 -13.50 9.50 10.56
C VAL A 261 -14.67 8.62 11.02
N ASN A 262 -14.72 7.35 10.60
CA ASN A 262 -15.77 6.42 11.00
C ASN A 262 -15.79 6.20 12.52
N SER A 263 -14.62 6.06 13.13
CA SER A 263 -14.48 5.90 14.59
C SER A 263 -15.00 7.12 15.35
N LEU A 264 -14.67 8.33 14.89
CA LEU A 264 -15.14 9.58 15.48
C LEU A 264 -16.65 9.77 15.30
N LEU A 265 -17.20 9.47 14.13
CA LEU A 265 -18.63 9.52 13.87
C LEU A 265 -19.42 8.52 14.73
N ALA A 266 -18.88 7.32 14.96
CA ALA A 266 -19.50 6.33 15.84
C ALA A 266 -19.61 6.85 17.29
N GLU A 267 -18.68 7.70 17.73
CA GLU A 267 -18.72 8.38 19.04
C GLU A 267 -19.50 9.70 19.01
N SER A 268 -20.09 10.06 17.86
CA SER A 268 -20.82 11.31 17.65
C SER A 268 -19.94 12.57 17.80
N ALA A 269 -18.67 12.46 17.47
CA ALA A 269 -17.78 13.63 17.41
C ALA A 269 -18.18 14.56 16.25
N PRO A 270 -17.98 15.88 16.38
CA PRO A 270 -18.29 16.85 15.34
C PRO A 270 -17.19 16.86 14.27
N ILE A 271 -17.14 15.82 13.45
CA ILE A 271 -16.14 15.64 12.40
C ILE A 271 -16.81 15.53 11.04
N ASP A 272 -16.16 16.06 10.01
CA ASP A 272 -16.45 15.80 8.60
C ASP A 272 -15.14 15.67 7.83
N SER A 273 -15.21 15.11 6.63
CA SER A 273 -14.02 14.89 5.80
C SER A 273 -14.36 14.95 4.31
N VAL A 274 -13.33 15.20 3.50
CA VAL A 274 -13.47 15.28 2.04
C VAL A 274 -12.19 14.80 1.35
N LYS A 275 -12.33 14.21 0.15
CA LYS A 275 -11.25 14.22 -0.82
C LYS A 275 -11.18 15.63 -1.41
N PRO A 276 -10.07 16.37 -1.25
CA PRO A 276 -9.95 17.74 -1.76
C PRO A 276 -10.16 17.82 -3.28
N GLU A 277 -10.63 18.98 -3.75
CA GLU A 277 -10.87 19.21 -5.18
C GLU A 277 -9.58 19.25 -6.04
N GLU A 278 -8.43 19.47 -5.40
CA GLU A 278 -7.11 19.38 -6.02
C GLU A 278 -6.65 17.92 -6.22
N GLY A 279 -7.42 16.96 -5.76
CA GLY A 279 -7.06 15.56 -5.65
C GLY A 279 -6.46 15.21 -4.30
N ALA A 280 -6.06 13.97 -4.13
CA ALA A 280 -5.44 13.48 -2.89
C ALA A 280 -4.33 12.47 -3.20
N THR A 281 -3.39 12.33 -2.29
CA THR A 281 -2.62 11.09 -2.22
C THR A 281 -3.50 9.98 -1.66
N GLY A 282 -3.10 8.73 -1.84
CA GLY A 282 -3.89 7.60 -1.37
C GLY A 282 -3.06 6.33 -1.33
N TRP A 283 -3.70 5.27 -0.87
CA TRP A 283 -3.07 3.96 -0.76
C TRP A 283 -3.96 2.89 -1.38
N SER A 284 -3.31 1.87 -1.92
CA SER A 284 -3.94 0.64 -2.39
C SER A 284 -3.00 -0.49 -2.01
N ASP A 285 -3.28 -1.11 -0.87
CA ASP A 285 -2.40 -2.14 -0.35
C ASP A 285 -2.51 -3.41 -1.18
N THR A 286 -1.39 -4.08 -1.31
CA THR A 286 -1.22 -5.21 -2.23
C THR A 286 -0.69 -6.42 -1.48
N TRP A 287 -1.38 -7.55 -1.60
CA TRP A 287 -0.87 -8.85 -1.16
C TRP A 287 0.15 -9.36 -2.16
N MET A 288 1.38 -9.57 -1.70
CA MET A 288 2.50 -10.02 -2.52
C MET A 288 3.11 -11.32 -1.97
N ILE A 289 3.61 -12.15 -2.87
CA ILE A 289 4.32 -13.38 -2.51
C ILE A 289 5.84 -13.14 -2.51
N SER A 290 6.53 -13.59 -1.45
CA SER A 290 7.99 -13.56 -1.36
C SER A 290 8.62 -14.37 -2.49
N SER A 291 9.71 -13.86 -3.07
CA SER A 291 10.51 -14.64 -4.02
C SER A 291 11.19 -15.86 -3.36
N GLN A 292 11.16 -15.96 -2.03
CA GLN A 292 11.71 -17.03 -1.21
C GLN A 292 10.64 -17.80 -0.43
N ALA A 293 9.34 -17.66 -0.79
CA ALA A 293 8.22 -18.27 -0.08
C ALA A 293 8.43 -19.79 0.10
N ALA A 294 8.36 -20.25 1.33
CA ALA A 294 8.41 -21.68 1.67
C ALA A 294 7.04 -22.36 1.43
N HIS A 295 5.96 -21.58 1.49
CA HIS A 295 4.58 -22.06 1.39
C HIS A 295 3.80 -21.32 0.27
N PRO A 296 4.28 -21.41 -1.00
CA PRO A 296 3.71 -20.62 -2.09
C PRO A 296 2.26 -20.98 -2.42
N ASN A 297 1.84 -22.25 -2.25
CA ASN A 297 0.45 -22.61 -2.51
C ASN A 297 -0.50 -22.02 -1.46
N CYS A 298 -0.13 -22.05 -0.17
CA CYS A 298 -0.89 -21.37 0.87
C CYS A 298 -0.97 -19.86 0.64
N MET A 299 0.11 -19.22 0.12
CA MET A 299 0.07 -17.78 -0.20
C MET A 299 -0.86 -17.46 -1.37
N TYR A 300 -0.88 -18.28 -2.42
CA TYR A 300 -1.83 -18.12 -3.53
C TYR A 300 -3.27 -18.29 -3.07
N LEU A 301 -3.55 -19.30 -2.24
CA LEU A 301 -4.88 -19.51 -1.65
C LEU A 301 -5.30 -18.33 -0.77
N TRP A 302 -4.36 -17.74 -0.01
CA TRP A 302 -4.62 -16.53 0.77
C TRP A 302 -4.94 -15.32 -0.10
N MET A 303 -4.16 -15.08 -1.16
CA MET A 303 -4.43 -13.99 -2.09
C MET A 303 -5.80 -14.12 -2.73
N ASP A 304 -6.19 -15.34 -3.14
CA ASP A 304 -7.53 -15.59 -3.70
C ASP A 304 -8.63 -15.38 -2.67
N HIS A 305 -8.44 -15.90 -1.46
CA HIS A 305 -9.38 -15.74 -0.34
C HIS A 305 -9.61 -14.26 0.00
N MET A 306 -8.54 -13.44 0.06
CA MET A 306 -8.65 -12.01 0.38
C MET A 306 -9.34 -11.18 -0.70
N MET A 307 -9.50 -11.70 -1.92
CA MET A 307 -10.33 -11.10 -2.96
C MET A 307 -11.75 -11.65 -2.99
N SER A 308 -12.09 -12.64 -2.16
CA SER A 308 -13.45 -13.19 -2.08
C SER A 308 -14.45 -12.15 -1.57
N ALA A 309 -15.71 -12.34 -1.89
CA ALA A 309 -16.78 -11.43 -1.46
C ALA A 309 -16.83 -11.26 0.06
N GLU A 310 -16.70 -12.36 0.80
CA GLU A 310 -16.85 -12.38 2.25
C GLU A 310 -15.62 -11.81 2.96
N ALA A 311 -14.42 -12.30 2.66
CA ALA A 311 -13.19 -11.84 3.32
C ALA A 311 -12.90 -10.37 2.98
N ASN A 312 -12.96 -10.01 1.69
CA ASN A 312 -12.73 -8.62 1.28
C ASN A 312 -13.80 -7.67 1.80
N GLY A 313 -15.09 -8.08 1.77
CA GLY A 313 -16.17 -7.27 2.30
C GLY A 313 -16.04 -7.02 3.81
N GLN A 314 -15.63 -8.01 4.61
CA GLN A 314 -15.36 -7.83 6.04
C GLN A 314 -14.16 -6.90 6.28
N ALA A 315 -13.03 -7.17 5.62
CA ALA A 315 -11.79 -6.41 5.79
C ALA A 315 -11.99 -4.93 5.43
N THR A 316 -12.67 -4.66 4.32
CA THR A 316 -12.88 -3.27 3.88
C THR A 316 -13.86 -2.49 4.77
N VAL A 317 -14.87 -3.16 5.34
CA VAL A 317 -15.73 -2.55 6.36
C VAL A 317 -14.94 -2.26 7.64
N TYR A 318 -14.08 -3.18 8.07
CA TYR A 318 -13.24 -3.00 9.25
C TYR A 318 -12.35 -1.76 9.15
N PHE A 319 -11.73 -1.53 7.98
CA PHE A 319 -10.83 -0.40 7.74
C PHE A 319 -11.50 0.87 7.19
N GLY A 320 -12.75 0.79 6.74
CA GLY A 320 -13.39 1.93 6.06
C GLY A 320 -12.76 2.20 4.69
N GLU A 321 -12.32 1.16 3.99
CA GLU A 321 -11.72 1.25 2.66
C GLU A 321 -12.66 0.75 1.56
N ALA A 322 -12.34 1.08 0.30
CA ALA A 322 -13.14 0.65 -0.82
C ALA A 322 -12.87 -0.83 -1.16
N PRO A 323 -13.92 -1.68 -1.23
CA PRO A 323 -13.83 -3.06 -1.67
C PRO A 323 -13.27 -3.21 -3.08
N THR A 324 -12.66 -4.38 -3.33
CA THR A 324 -11.98 -4.65 -4.61
C THR A 324 -12.92 -5.11 -5.72
N SER A 325 -14.17 -5.48 -5.42
CA SER A 325 -15.11 -6.02 -6.39
C SER A 325 -16.56 -5.69 -6.05
N GLN A 326 -17.46 -5.82 -7.03
CA GLN A 326 -18.89 -5.66 -6.78
C GLN A 326 -19.42 -6.71 -5.79
N ALA A 327 -18.92 -7.94 -5.83
CA ALA A 327 -19.34 -8.99 -4.90
C ALA A 327 -18.92 -8.68 -3.45
N ALA A 328 -17.72 -8.15 -3.25
CA ALA A 328 -17.27 -7.68 -1.94
C ALA A 328 -18.07 -6.46 -1.48
N CYS A 329 -18.43 -5.55 -2.39
CA CYS A 329 -19.33 -4.44 -2.12
C CYS A 329 -20.71 -4.92 -1.64
N ASP A 330 -21.32 -5.87 -2.34
CA ASP A 330 -22.63 -6.41 -1.98
C ASP A 330 -22.60 -7.09 -0.60
N TYR A 331 -21.49 -7.74 -0.25
CA TYR A 331 -21.29 -8.30 1.08
C TYR A 331 -21.12 -7.19 2.13
N ALA A 332 -20.24 -6.22 1.88
CA ALA A 332 -20.01 -5.08 2.76
C ALA A 332 -21.32 -4.33 3.08
N GLU A 333 -22.17 -4.08 2.07
CA GLU A 333 -23.49 -3.48 2.23
C GLU A 333 -24.42 -4.32 3.13
N SER A 334 -24.26 -5.63 3.17
CA SER A 334 -25.07 -6.53 4.01
C SER A 334 -24.74 -6.41 5.51
N ILE A 335 -23.50 -6.04 5.84
CA ILE A 335 -23.01 -5.91 7.22
C ILE A 335 -22.87 -4.43 7.66
N ALA A 336 -22.62 -3.52 6.71
CA ALA A 336 -22.49 -2.08 6.92
C ALA A 336 -23.20 -1.31 5.80
N PRO A 337 -24.53 -1.10 5.88
CA PRO A 337 -25.28 -0.42 4.84
C PRO A 337 -24.77 1.01 4.56
N GLY A 338 -24.52 1.32 3.29
CA GLY A 338 -23.96 2.59 2.82
C GLY A 338 -22.44 2.60 2.68
N HIS A 339 -21.75 1.49 3.01
CA HIS A 339 -20.30 1.41 2.98
C HIS A 339 -19.72 1.69 1.58
N CYS A 340 -20.27 1.08 0.54
CA CYS A 340 -19.75 1.24 -0.82
C CYS A 340 -20.02 2.62 -1.42
N GLU A 341 -21.09 3.30 -1.01
CA GLU A 341 -21.34 4.69 -1.36
C GLU A 341 -20.34 5.61 -0.62
N GLN A 342 -20.14 5.39 0.67
CA GLN A 342 -19.20 6.16 1.49
C GLN A 342 -17.76 6.05 1.00
N THR A 343 -17.34 4.86 0.59
CA THR A 343 -15.97 4.58 0.11
C THR A 343 -15.81 4.81 -1.40
N HIS A 344 -16.86 5.23 -2.10
CA HIS A 344 -16.85 5.41 -3.56
C HIS A 344 -16.35 4.20 -4.34
N ALA A 345 -16.56 2.99 -3.83
CA ALA A 345 -15.98 1.76 -4.36
C ALA A 345 -16.26 1.54 -5.86
N THR A 346 -17.47 1.92 -6.33
CA THR A 346 -17.93 1.74 -7.71
C THR A 346 -17.92 3.02 -8.54
N ASP A 347 -17.42 4.13 -8.00
CA ASP A 347 -17.30 5.42 -8.69
C ASP A 347 -15.88 5.61 -9.23
N GLU A 348 -15.60 5.06 -10.41
CA GLU A 348 -14.26 5.14 -11.02
C GLU A 348 -13.77 6.60 -11.17
N ALA A 349 -14.67 7.56 -11.44
CA ALA A 349 -14.29 8.97 -11.60
C ALA A 349 -13.78 9.59 -10.29
N TYR A 350 -14.20 9.08 -9.12
CA TYR A 350 -13.68 9.52 -7.84
C TYR A 350 -12.18 9.23 -7.67
N TRP A 351 -11.70 8.15 -8.31
CA TRP A 351 -10.33 7.66 -8.18
C TRP A 351 -9.36 8.26 -9.21
N ASP A 352 -9.86 8.97 -10.23
CA ASP A 352 -9.02 9.56 -11.29
C ASP A 352 -7.99 10.57 -10.76
N ASP A 353 -8.31 11.27 -9.65
CA ASP A 353 -7.45 12.30 -9.05
C ASP A 353 -6.72 11.79 -7.79
N ILE A 354 -6.64 10.47 -7.59
CA ILE A 354 -5.92 9.88 -6.47
C ILE A 354 -4.56 9.39 -6.92
N TRP A 355 -3.51 9.92 -6.28
CA TRP A 355 -2.13 9.53 -6.48
C TRP A 355 -1.73 8.51 -5.43
N TYR A 356 -1.69 7.23 -5.83
CA TYR A 356 -1.30 6.17 -4.91
C TYR A 356 0.15 6.30 -4.50
N TRP A 357 0.44 6.02 -3.22
CA TRP A 357 1.79 6.01 -2.70
C TRP A 357 2.74 5.23 -3.60
N SER A 358 3.88 5.86 -3.89
CA SER A 358 4.93 5.32 -4.76
C SER A 358 6.29 5.74 -4.24
N THR A 359 7.30 4.96 -4.53
CA THR A 359 8.68 5.29 -4.17
C THR A 359 9.25 6.35 -5.11
N ALA A 360 9.73 7.45 -4.57
CA ALA A 360 10.48 8.45 -5.33
C ALA A 360 11.76 7.82 -5.91
N ARG A 361 12.02 8.03 -7.20
CA ARG A 361 13.16 7.45 -7.93
C ARG A 361 14.00 8.56 -8.57
N GLU A 362 15.29 8.27 -8.78
CA GLU A 362 16.21 9.20 -9.46
C GLU A 362 15.84 9.40 -10.94
N ASP A 363 15.30 8.39 -11.60
CA ASP A 363 14.78 8.47 -12.95
C ASP A 363 13.36 9.03 -12.94
N CYS A 364 13.21 10.26 -13.39
CA CYS A 364 11.90 10.85 -13.63
C CYS A 364 11.18 10.12 -14.77
N ALA A 365 9.85 9.98 -14.67
CA ALA A 365 9.04 9.34 -15.72
C ALA A 365 8.90 10.20 -17.00
N ASP A 366 9.36 11.44 -16.99
CA ASP A 366 9.37 12.28 -18.18
C ASP A 366 10.52 11.86 -19.10
N ASP A 367 10.21 11.62 -20.38
CA ASP A 367 11.11 11.13 -21.44
C ASP A 367 12.35 12.01 -21.74
N ASP A 368 12.70 12.93 -20.85
CA ASP A 368 13.89 13.75 -20.98
C ASP A 368 15.04 13.18 -20.16
N ASP A 369 15.89 12.40 -20.82
CA ASP A 369 17.14 11.83 -20.24
C ASP A 369 18.05 12.84 -19.51
N ALA A 370 17.70 14.13 -19.50
CA ALA A 370 18.46 15.19 -18.88
C ALA A 370 17.94 15.61 -17.49
N THR A 371 16.76 15.15 -17.09
CA THR A 371 16.15 15.51 -15.80
C THR A 371 16.36 14.39 -14.80
N THR A 372 16.92 14.71 -13.63
CA THR A 372 17.08 13.77 -12.52
C THR A 372 16.14 14.19 -11.39
N CYS A 373 15.38 13.25 -10.86
CA CYS A 373 14.52 13.44 -9.70
C CYS A 373 15.25 13.15 -8.40
N VAL A 374 14.75 13.70 -7.30
CA VAL A 374 15.25 13.38 -5.96
C VAL A 374 14.68 12.04 -5.56
N ASP A 375 15.56 11.09 -5.24
CA ASP A 375 15.19 9.74 -4.84
C ASP A 375 14.62 9.65 -3.41
N TYR A 376 14.18 8.47 -3.03
CA TYR A 376 13.57 8.23 -1.72
C TYR A 376 14.54 8.49 -0.55
N ASP A 377 15.82 8.23 -0.71
CA ASP A 377 16.82 8.54 0.33
C ASP A 377 16.89 10.03 0.58
N GLY A 378 16.84 10.85 -0.45
CA GLY A 378 16.74 12.31 -0.36
C GLY A 378 15.45 12.78 0.33
N TRP A 379 14.32 12.10 0.06
CA TRP A 379 13.05 12.39 0.75
C TRP A 379 13.12 12.07 2.24
N VAL A 380 13.69 10.94 2.62
CA VAL A 380 13.89 10.52 4.02
C VAL A 380 14.82 11.50 4.75
N GLU A 381 15.93 11.94 4.11
CA GLU A 381 16.85 12.91 4.70
C GLU A 381 16.17 14.25 4.96
N ALA A 382 15.42 14.76 3.97
CA ALA A 382 14.70 16.03 4.10
C ALA A 382 13.62 15.96 5.19
N TRP A 383 12.80 14.89 5.20
CA TRP A 383 11.77 14.67 6.23
C TRP A 383 12.37 14.61 7.64
N THR A 384 13.44 13.83 7.80
CA THR A 384 14.15 13.72 9.07
C THR A 384 14.68 15.09 9.54
N THR A 385 15.16 15.91 8.62
CA THR A 385 15.64 17.27 8.91
C THR A 385 14.50 18.18 9.36
N LEU A 386 13.37 18.16 8.66
CA LEU A 386 12.15 18.89 9.02
C LEU A 386 11.64 18.49 10.42
N ARG A 387 11.60 17.18 10.72
CA ARG A 387 11.13 16.66 12.00
C ARG A 387 12.09 16.93 13.17
N GLY A 388 13.34 17.18 12.90
CA GLY A 388 14.39 17.48 13.90
C GLY A 388 14.65 18.96 14.16
N SER A 389 14.01 19.86 13.40
CA SER A 389 14.17 21.33 13.46
C SER A 389 13.16 22.03 14.44
#